data_6016733be1121db4385cc3e4ed2c13f5
#
_entry.id   6016733be1121db4385cc3e4ed2c13f5
#
_cell.length_a   1.000
_cell.length_b   1.000
_cell.length_c   1.000
_cell.angle_alpha   90.00
_cell.angle_beta   90.00
_cell.angle_gamma   90.00
#
_symmetry.space_group_name_H-M   'P 1'
#
loop_
_entity.id
_entity.type
_entity.pdbx_description
1 polymer ?
#
loop_
_entity_poly.entity_id
_entity_poly.type
_entity_poly.pdbx_seq_one_letter_code
_entity_poly.pdbx_strand_id
1 'polypeptide(L)'
;MDFTLRELDKKETLSLYKRYLTKFFDEEFDGFLISESAIRWLIARKICSCFGLFDDEKHLFCFGLFINDIEQRVMLLDYFVVLKKYRGYNYPEIFFDMLKEVLIPNEEEGEEKEKEEHKEKDKEENKEENKEENKEENKEENKTSEYKFPLGIFIELEGVGKTDEKAIKKREMALDFYRKIGAYMTDILPVLSDEEYNVLFLPVNARPSRSELKAEFLGIYKEILPSFKDKKKYITRLTEEVDGLV
;
A
#
# COMPACT_ATOMS: atom_id res chain seq x y z
N MET A 1 -13.48 -13.69 -21.63
CA MET A 1 -12.09 -13.32 -21.30
C MET A 1 -12.05 -13.21 -19.80
N ASP A 2 -11.41 -14.14 -19.18
CA ASP A 2 -11.32 -14.19 -17.74
C ASP A 2 -10.06 -13.46 -17.31
N PHE A 3 -10.14 -12.75 -16.19
CA PHE A 3 -9.02 -12.00 -15.65
C PHE A 3 -8.52 -12.67 -14.38
N THR A 4 -7.21 -12.59 -14.17
CA THR A 4 -6.56 -13.04 -12.94
C THR A 4 -5.77 -11.89 -12.36
N LEU A 5 -6.07 -11.52 -11.12
CA LEU A 5 -5.24 -10.66 -10.31
C LEU A 5 -4.37 -11.54 -9.42
N ARG A 6 -3.06 -11.29 -9.41
CA ARG A 6 -2.16 -12.00 -8.51
C ARG A 6 -1.03 -11.12 -8.01
N GLU A 7 -0.54 -11.44 -6.85
CA GLU A 7 0.69 -10.87 -6.33
C GLU A 7 1.89 -11.38 -7.14
N LEU A 8 2.83 -10.48 -7.40
CA LEU A 8 4.04 -10.75 -8.18
C LEU A 8 5.21 -11.04 -7.25
N ASP A 9 6.03 -11.98 -7.63
CA ASP A 9 7.24 -12.27 -6.89
C ASP A 9 8.27 -11.11 -6.99
N LYS A 10 9.32 -11.18 -6.17
CA LYS A 10 10.39 -10.18 -6.14
C LYS A 10 11.04 -9.95 -7.51
N LYS A 11 11.24 -11.00 -8.30
CA LYS A 11 11.91 -10.93 -9.61
C LYS A 11 11.01 -10.26 -10.64
N GLU A 12 9.73 -10.62 -10.66
CA GLU A 12 8.71 -10.03 -11.50
C GLU A 12 8.54 -8.55 -11.17
N THR A 13 8.34 -8.21 -9.89
CA THR A 13 8.19 -6.83 -9.41
C THR A 13 9.37 -5.95 -9.83
N LEU A 14 10.61 -6.39 -9.59
CA LEU A 14 11.79 -5.64 -9.98
C LEU A 14 11.96 -5.51 -11.50
N SER A 15 11.55 -6.52 -12.27
CA SER A 15 11.54 -6.46 -13.73
C SER A 15 10.56 -5.41 -14.25
N LEU A 16 9.34 -5.35 -13.68
CA LEU A 16 8.35 -4.35 -14.04
C LEU A 16 8.77 -2.96 -13.60
N TYR A 17 9.31 -2.82 -12.38
CA TYR A 17 9.84 -1.56 -11.87
C TYR A 17 10.89 -0.96 -12.82
N LYS A 18 11.90 -1.75 -13.22
CA LYS A 18 12.91 -1.33 -14.18
C LYS A 18 12.33 -0.96 -15.56
N ARG A 19 11.44 -1.81 -16.06
CA ARG A 19 10.94 -1.68 -17.42
C ARG A 19 9.98 -0.51 -17.60
N TYR A 20 9.13 -0.25 -16.62
CA TYR A 20 8.02 0.70 -16.75
C TYR A 20 8.14 1.93 -15.87
N LEU A 21 8.82 1.87 -14.73
CA LEU A 21 8.99 3.02 -13.87
C LEU A 21 10.33 3.71 -14.11
N THR A 22 11.46 3.02 -13.94
CA THR A 22 12.78 3.66 -14.11
C THR A 22 13.02 4.21 -15.51
N LYS A 23 12.50 3.54 -16.54
CA LYS A 23 12.74 3.93 -17.94
C LYS A 23 11.86 5.07 -18.43
N PHE A 24 10.64 5.19 -17.93
CA PHE A 24 9.64 6.15 -18.41
C PHE A 24 9.28 7.21 -17.39
N PHE A 25 9.94 7.22 -16.23
CA PHE A 25 9.60 8.11 -15.14
C PHE A 25 9.78 9.59 -15.52
N ASP A 26 10.91 9.92 -16.15
CA ASP A 26 11.21 11.30 -16.57
C ASP A 26 10.25 11.81 -17.67
N GLU A 27 9.60 10.90 -18.42
CA GLU A 27 8.68 11.28 -19.50
C GLU A 27 7.22 11.43 -19.04
N GLU A 28 6.81 10.66 -18.02
CA GLU A 28 5.39 10.53 -17.63
C GLU A 28 5.11 11.01 -16.19
N PHE A 29 6.12 11.09 -15.34
CA PHE A 29 5.99 11.43 -13.93
C PHE A 29 6.96 12.53 -13.55
N ASP A 30 6.43 13.60 -12.98
CA ASP A 30 7.19 14.73 -12.43
C ASP A 30 7.53 14.54 -10.95
N GLY A 31 7.42 13.34 -10.44
CA GLY A 31 7.49 13.04 -9.03
C GLY A 31 8.82 12.40 -8.59
N PHE A 32 8.84 11.94 -7.37
CA PHE A 32 9.98 11.27 -6.77
C PHE A 32 9.93 9.77 -7.01
N LEU A 33 10.93 9.21 -7.65
CA LEU A 33 11.06 7.77 -7.84
C LEU A 33 11.90 7.14 -6.73
N ILE A 34 11.33 6.19 -6.00
CA ILE A 34 12.04 5.37 -5.01
C ILE A 34 13.14 4.59 -5.75
N SER A 35 14.37 4.55 -5.23
CA SER A 35 15.46 3.84 -5.89
C SER A 35 15.21 2.32 -5.96
N GLU A 36 15.74 1.64 -6.98
CA GLU A 36 15.64 0.18 -7.08
C GLU A 36 16.20 -0.53 -5.83
N SER A 37 17.24 0.00 -5.24
CA SER A 37 17.81 -0.54 -4.00
C SER A 37 16.85 -0.43 -2.82
N ALA A 38 16.11 0.68 -2.74
CA ALA A 38 15.08 0.86 -1.73
C ALA A 38 13.89 -0.10 -1.95
N ILE A 39 13.40 -0.24 -3.19
CA ILE A 39 12.35 -1.23 -3.51
C ILE A 39 12.79 -2.65 -3.14
N ARG A 40 14.03 -3.05 -3.44
CA ARG A 40 14.58 -4.35 -3.04
C ARG A 40 14.58 -4.55 -1.53
N TRP A 41 14.90 -3.50 -0.79
CA TRP A 41 14.91 -3.51 0.67
C TRP A 41 13.49 -3.61 1.24
N LEU A 42 12.53 -2.85 0.69
CA LEU A 42 11.12 -2.90 1.08
C LEU A 42 10.50 -4.29 0.84
N ILE A 43 10.75 -4.89 -0.34
CA ILE A 43 10.29 -6.25 -0.66
C ILE A 43 10.91 -7.27 0.31
N ALA A 44 12.21 -7.15 0.62
CA ALA A 44 12.87 -8.09 1.53
C ALA A 44 12.30 -8.04 2.96
N ARG A 45 11.72 -6.91 3.36
CA ARG A 45 11.04 -6.72 4.64
C ARG A 45 9.54 -7.05 4.61
N LYS A 46 9.01 -7.48 3.47
CA LYS A 46 7.58 -7.74 3.23
C LYS A 46 6.67 -6.51 3.43
N ILE A 47 7.23 -5.30 3.31
CA ILE A 47 6.49 -4.03 3.36
C ILE A 47 6.27 -3.42 1.98
N CYS A 48 6.52 -4.16 0.91
CA CYS A 48 6.19 -3.80 -0.45
C CYS A 48 5.62 -5.02 -1.16
N SER A 49 4.43 -4.87 -1.71
CA SER A 49 3.75 -5.84 -2.56
C SER A 49 3.47 -5.25 -3.94
N CYS A 50 3.37 -6.11 -4.93
CA CYS A 50 3.03 -5.71 -6.29
C CYS A 50 1.99 -6.67 -6.85
N PHE A 51 0.86 -6.13 -7.33
CA PHE A 51 -0.20 -6.92 -7.95
C PHE A 51 -0.26 -6.63 -9.44
N GLY A 52 -0.51 -7.66 -10.25
CA GLY A 52 -0.68 -7.55 -11.69
C GLY A 52 -1.98 -8.16 -12.16
N LEU A 53 -2.66 -7.49 -13.11
CA LEU A 53 -3.85 -7.99 -13.79
C LEU A 53 -3.47 -8.64 -15.10
N PHE A 54 -3.88 -9.90 -15.30
CA PHE A 54 -3.56 -10.72 -16.45
C PHE A 54 -4.82 -11.30 -17.10
N ASP A 55 -4.70 -11.70 -18.38
CA ASP A 55 -5.66 -12.60 -19.02
C ASP A 55 -5.22 -14.07 -18.92
N ASP A 56 -6.03 -14.97 -19.52
CA ASP A 56 -5.75 -16.41 -19.58
C ASP A 56 -4.46 -16.74 -20.33
N GLU A 57 -4.04 -15.88 -21.26
CA GLU A 57 -2.80 -16.00 -22.01
C GLU A 57 -1.58 -15.40 -21.29
N LYS A 58 -1.78 -14.93 -20.04
CA LYS A 58 -0.77 -14.29 -19.19
C LYS A 58 -0.25 -12.95 -19.73
N HIS A 59 -1.04 -12.24 -20.52
CA HIS A 59 -0.73 -10.87 -20.88
C HIS A 59 -1.04 -9.93 -19.71
N LEU A 60 -0.05 -9.14 -19.32
CA LEU A 60 -0.21 -8.12 -18.29
C LEU A 60 -0.90 -6.88 -18.88
N PHE A 61 -1.96 -6.39 -18.23
CA PHE A 61 -2.70 -5.17 -18.58
C PHE A 61 -2.27 -3.96 -17.77
N CYS A 62 -2.24 -4.12 -16.47
CA CYS A 62 -1.82 -3.10 -15.51
C CYS A 62 -1.22 -3.76 -14.28
N PHE A 63 -0.52 -2.97 -13.49
CA PHE A 63 0.01 -3.38 -12.20
C PHE A 63 0.04 -2.22 -11.22
N GLY A 64 -0.08 -2.54 -9.93
CA GLY A 64 0.05 -1.61 -8.83
C GLY A 64 1.17 -2.06 -7.89
N LEU A 65 1.99 -1.11 -7.44
CA LEU A 65 3.00 -1.30 -6.42
C LEU A 65 2.52 -0.60 -5.15
N PHE A 66 2.50 -1.34 -4.06
CA PHE A 66 1.96 -0.90 -2.79
C PHE A 66 3.01 -0.99 -1.70
N ILE A 67 2.97 -0.03 -0.79
CA ILE A 67 3.72 -0.07 0.44
C ILE A 67 2.74 -0.41 1.56
N ASN A 68 3.04 -1.45 2.32
CA ASN A 68 2.23 -1.91 3.43
C ASN A 68 2.81 -1.38 4.74
N ASP A 69 1.98 -1.11 5.73
CA ASP A 69 2.47 -1.00 7.09
C ASP A 69 2.91 -2.38 7.63
N ILE A 70 3.68 -2.42 8.72
CA ILE A 70 4.19 -3.68 9.28
C ILE A 70 3.05 -4.61 9.70
N GLU A 71 1.96 -4.06 10.23
CA GLU A 71 0.80 -4.82 10.69
C GLU A 71 -0.16 -5.18 9.55
N GLN A 72 0.14 -4.73 8.32
CA GLN A 72 -0.67 -4.91 7.12
C GLN A 72 -2.12 -4.38 7.25
N ARG A 73 -2.31 -3.38 8.11
CA ARG A 73 -3.63 -2.77 8.35
C ARG A 73 -4.05 -1.81 7.24
N VAL A 74 -3.09 -1.19 6.58
CA VAL A 74 -3.30 -0.26 5.47
C VAL A 74 -2.23 -0.42 4.41
N MET A 75 -2.54 0.04 3.21
CA MET A 75 -1.61 0.04 2.09
C MET A 75 -1.54 1.46 1.52
N LEU A 76 -0.38 1.85 1.00
CA LEU A 76 -0.21 3.05 0.17
C LEU A 76 0.03 2.62 -1.27
N LEU A 77 -0.80 3.08 -2.19
CA LEU A 77 -0.56 2.92 -3.62
C LEU A 77 0.55 3.87 -4.05
N ASP A 78 1.76 3.35 -4.20
CA ASP A 78 2.95 4.10 -4.58
C ASP A 78 2.99 4.34 -6.10
N TYR A 79 2.76 3.28 -6.89
CA TYR A 79 2.65 3.39 -8.35
C TYR A 79 1.51 2.53 -8.89
N PHE A 80 0.78 3.11 -9.86
CA PHE A 80 -0.19 2.37 -10.67
C PHE A 80 0.08 2.60 -12.16
N VAL A 81 0.31 1.52 -12.89
CA VAL A 81 0.70 1.58 -14.31
C VAL A 81 -0.26 0.77 -15.16
N VAL A 82 -0.92 1.46 -16.09
CA VAL A 82 -1.64 0.81 -17.20
C VAL A 82 -0.74 0.78 -18.41
N LEU A 83 -0.48 -0.41 -18.95
CA LEU A 83 0.41 -0.54 -20.11
C LEU A 83 -0.16 0.21 -21.32
N LYS A 84 0.68 0.92 -22.05
CA LYS A 84 0.30 1.90 -23.09
C LYS A 84 -0.76 1.38 -24.07
N LYS A 85 -0.63 0.13 -24.52
CA LYS A 85 -1.56 -0.50 -25.47
C LYS A 85 -2.96 -0.80 -24.90
N TYR A 86 -3.12 -0.69 -23.58
CA TYR A 86 -4.35 -1.01 -22.86
C TYR A 86 -4.98 0.21 -22.18
N ARG A 87 -4.44 1.41 -22.40
CA ARG A 87 -5.01 2.67 -21.88
C ARG A 87 -6.32 3.00 -22.59
N GLY A 88 -7.25 3.58 -21.87
CA GLY A 88 -8.58 3.94 -22.38
C GLY A 88 -9.62 2.82 -22.28
N TYR A 89 -9.26 1.69 -21.68
CA TYR A 89 -10.17 0.60 -21.34
C TYR A 89 -10.41 0.56 -19.82
N ASN A 90 -11.36 -0.24 -19.37
CA ASN A 90 -11.77 -0.36 -17.96
C ASN A 90 -10.89 -1.33 -17.13
N TYR A 91 -9.68 -1.65 -17.58
CA TYR A 91 -8.78 -2.53 -16.81
C TYR A 91 -8.40 -1.99 -15.43
N PRO A 92 -8.23 -0.67 -15.22
CA PRO A 92 -8.03 -0.13 -13.88
C PRO A 92 -9.18 -0.45 -12.91
N GLU A 93 -10.42 -0.32 -13.36
CA GLU A 93 -11.60 -0.64 -12.56
C GLU A 93 -11.60 -2.13 -12.18
N ILE A 94 -11.40 -3.01 -13.16
CA ILE A 94 -11.32 -4.47 -12.94
C ILE A 94 -10.20 -4.80 -11.94
N PHE A 95 -9.03 -4.16 -12.07
CA PHE A 95 -7.91 -4.34 -11.16
C PHE A 95 -8.30 -4.04 -9.71
N PHE A 96 -8.89 -2.87 -9.45
CA PHE A 96 -9.23 -2.48 -8.08
C PHE A 96 -10.41 -3.26 -7.52
N ASP A 97 -11.38 -3.68 -8.32
CA ASP A 97 -12.49 -4.53 -7.88
C ASP A 97 -11.94 -5.90 -7.45
N MET A 98 -11.12 -6.55 -8.28
CA MET A 98 -10.46 -7.82 -7.93
C MET A 98 -9.49 -7.68 -6.75
N LEU A 99 -8.80 -6.54 -6.63
CA LEU A 99 -7.90 -6.29 -5.50
C LEU A 99 -8.67 -6.25 -4.18
N LYS A 100 -9.82 -5.61 -4.14
CA LYS A 100 -10.68 -5.61 -2.94
C LYS A 100 -11.11 -7.03 -2.56
N GLU A 101 -11.48 -7.87 -3.55
CA GLU A 101 -11.85 -9.26 -3.31
C GLU A 101 -10.68 -10.08 -2.74
N VAL A 102 -9.47 -9.90 -3.28
CA VAL A 102 -8.25 -10.58 -2.79
C VAL A 102 -7.87 -10.13 -1.38
N LEU A 103 -8.09 -8.85 -1.05
CA LEU A 103 -7.76 -8.28 0.26
C LEU A 103 -8.81 -8.62 1.34
N ILE A 104 -9.99 -9.12 0.97
CA ILE A 104 -11.03 -9.61 1.88
C ILE A 104 -11.18 -11.13 1.62
N PRO A 105 -10.37 -11.99 2.26
CA PRO A 105 -10.51 -13.42 2.06
C PRO A 105 -11.90 -13.91 2.49
N ASN A 106 -12.43 -14.89 1.77
CA ASN A 106 -13.65 -15.57 2.15
C ASN A 106 -13.50 -16.17 3.55
N GLU A 107 -14.53 -16.04 4.39
CA GLU A 107 -14.53 -16.52 5.78
C GLU A 107 -14.11 -18.01 5.90
N GLU A 108 -14.41 -18.81 4.89
CA GLU A 108 -14.05 -20.23 4.82
C GLU A 108 -12.53 -20.49 4.75
N GLU A 109 -11.76 -19.65 4.03
CA GLU A 109 -10.31 -19.80 3.94
C GLU A 109 -9.58 -19.33 5.23
N GLY A 110 -10.20 -18.43 5.99
CA GLY A 110 -9.69 -17.95 7.27
C GLY A 110 -9.69 -19.06 8.33
N GLU A 111 -10.74 -19.87 8.40
CA GLU A 111 -10.86 -20.96 9.38
C GLU A 111 -9.91 -22.15 9.10
N GLU A 112 -9.58 -22.43 7.84
CA GLU A 112 -8.64 -23.50 7.50
C GLU A 112 -7.20 -23.14 7.88
N LYS A 113 -6.78 -21.88 7.65
CA LYS A 113 -5.44 -21.40 8.04
C LYS A 113 -5.25 -21.35 9.56
N GLU A 114 -6.28 -20.94 10.32
CA GLU A 114 -6.22 -20.97 11.78
C GLU A 114 -6.10 -22.39 12.34
N LYS A 115 -6.76 -23.36 11.70
CA LYS A 115 -6.66 -24.78 12.10
C LYS A 115 -5.30 -25.39 11.77
N GLU A 116 -4.60 -24.90 10.74
CA GLU A 116 -3.24 -25.33 10.40
C GLU A 116 -2.20 -24.68 11.32
N GLU A 117 -2.30 -23.38 11.61
CA GLU A 117 -1.39 -22.70 12.55
C GLU A 117 -1.50 -23.23 13.98
N HIS A 118 -2.72 -23.55 14.45
CA HIS A 118 -2.91 -24.20 15.75
C HIS A 118 -2.27 -25.60 15.79
N LYS A 119 -2.38 -26.37 14.70
CA LYS A 119 -1.75 -27.70 14.63
C LYS A 119 -0.22 -27.65 14.59
N GLU A 120 0.39 -26.58 14.08
CA GLU A 120 1.83 -26.40 14.11
C GLU A 120 2.30 -25.95 15.50
N LYS A 121 1.59 -25.04 16.17
CA LYS A 121 1.88 -24.60 17.55
C LYS A 121 1.79 -25.75 18.56
N ASP A 122 0.76 -26.57 18.48
CA ASP A 122 0.59 -27.75 19.35
C ASP A 122 1.71 -28.79 19.16
N LYS A 123 2.40 -28.80 18.00
CA LYS A 123 3.56 -29.67 17.76
C LYS A 123 4.88 -29.09 18.31
N GLU A 124 4.98 -27.76 18.47
CA GLU A 124 6.15 -27.10 19.05
C GLU A 124 6.08 -27.06 20.57
N GLU A 125 4.91 -26.79 21.16
CA GLU A 125 4.74 -26.77 22.62
C GLU A 125 5.04 -28.11 23.30
N ASN A 126 4.78 -29.24 22.65
CA ASN A 126 5.14 -30.57 23.18
C ASN A 126 6.66 -30.87 23.20
N LYS A 127 7.51 -29.95 22.77
CA LYS A 127 8.97 -30.09 22.83
C LYS A 127 9.69 -29.26 23.90
N GLU A 128 8.99 -28.34 24.57
CA GLU A 128 9.59 -27.40 25.53
C GLU A 128 9.10 -27.47 26.98
N GLU A 129 8.30 -28.48 27.35
CA GLU A 129 8.01 -28.73 28.77
C GLU A 129 9.21 -29.29 29.52
N ASN A 130 10.27 -28.49 29.66
CA ASN A 130 11.28 -28.66 30.71
C ASN A 130 12.24 -27.47 30.73
N LYS A 131 11.82 -26.33 31.27
CA LYS A 131 12.68 -25.38 32.00
C LYS A 131 11.85 -24.29 32.67
N GLU A 132 11.78 -24.46 33.96
CA GLU A 132 11.48 -23.61 35.09
C GLU A 132 11.42 -22.10 34.92
N GLU A 133 10.30 -21.56 35.41
CA GLU A 133 10.12 -20.51 36.46
C GLU A 133 10.99 -19.24 36.39
N ASN A 134 10.24 -18.16 36.52
CA ASN A 134 10.57 -16.78 36.88
C ASN A 134 10.74 -15.78 35.75
N LYS A 135 9.65 -15.04 35.51
CA LYS A 135 9.60 -13.57 35.60
C LYS A 135 8.18 -13.06 35.37
N GLU A 136 7.52 -12.73 36.45
CA GLU A 136 6.43 -11.76 36.47
C GLU A 136 6.94 -10.39 36.04
N GLU A 137 5.99 -9.60 35.52
CA GLU A 137 6.04 -8.18 35.18
C GLU A 137 6.34 -7.83 33.72
N ASN A 138 5.31 -7.62 33.00
CA ASN A 138 4.85 -6.46 32.25
C ASN A 138 3.83 -6.92 31.19
N LYS A 139 2.58 -7.08 31.64
CA LYS A 139 1.43 -7.06 30.75
C LYS A 139 1.14 -5.60 30.37
N GLU A 140 1.88 -5.03 29.47
CA GLU A 140 1.30 -4.07 28.54
C GLU A 140 0.34 -4.87 27.68
N GLU A 141 -0.95 -4.62 27.88
CA GLU A 141 -2.00 -5.12 27.01
C GLU A 141 -1.76 -4.57 25.61
N ASN A 142 -1.01 -5.32 24.80
CA ASN A 142 -1.06 -5.18 23.35
C ASN A 142 -2.51 -5.50 22.98
N LYS A 143 -3.31 -4.46 22.78
CA LYS A 143 -4.53 -4.55 21.97
C LYS A 143 -4.09 -4.93 20.57
N THR A 144 -3.87 -6.22 20.32
CA THR A 144 -3.76 -6.78 19.00
C THR A 144 -5.00 -6.37 18.23
N SER A 145 -4.81 -5.70 17.11
CA SER A 145 -5.85 -5.06 16.33
C SER A 145 -6.96 -6.06 16.00
N GLU A 146 -8.19 -5.66 16.29
CA GLU A 146 -9.44 -6.37 16.03
C GLU A 146 -9.70 -6.60 14.52
N TYR A 147 -8.82 -6.12 13.64
CA TYR A 147 -8.96 -6.16 12.19
C TYR A 147 -8.02 -7.20 11.58
N LYS A 148 -8.63 -8.26 11.06
CA LYS A 148 -7.95 -9.39 10.40
C LYS A 148 -7.47 -9.05 8.98
N PHE A 149 -7.91 -7.95 8.38
CA PHE A 149 -7.69 -7.57 6.99
C PHE A 149 -7.41 -6.08 6.84
N PRO A 150 -6.76 -5.64 5.74
CA PRO A 150 -6.50 -4.23 5.52
C PRO A 150 -7.77 -3.38 5.58
N LEU A 151 -7.71 -2.28 6.30
CA LEU A 151 -8.79 -1.29 6.37
C LEU A 151 -9.04 -0.69 4.98
N GLY A 152 -7.97 -0.43 4.23
CA GLY A 152 -8.03 0.13 2.90
C GLY A 152 -6.69 0.60 2.35
N ILE A 153 -6.78 1.40 1.28
CA ILE A 153 -5.64 1.82 0.47
C ILE A 153 -5.58 3.35 0.44
N PHE A 154 -4.48 3.92 0.88
CA PHE A 154 -4.17 5.34 0.65
C PHE A 154 -3.68 5.55 -0.77
N ILE A 155 -4.07 6.69 -1.36
CA ILE A 155 -3.72 7.10 -2.71
C ILE A 155 -3.29 8.56 -2.66
N GLU A 156 -2.07 8.86 -3.06
CA GLU A 156 -1.55 10.21 -3.13
C GLU A 156 -1.71 10.77 -4.53
N LEU A 157 -2.27 11.97 -4.61
CA LEU A 157 -2.34 12.75 -5.83
C LEU A 157 -1.63 14.07 -5.63
N GLU A 158 -0.78 14.45 -6.58
CA GLU A 158 -0.12 15.77 -6.57
C GLU A 158 -1.13 16.88 -6.33
N GLY A 159 -0.75 17.87 -5.53
CA GLY A 159 -1.57 19.02 -5.17
C GLY A 159 -1.80 20.02 -6.31
N VAL A 160 -2.47 21.12 -5.99
CA VAL A 160 -2.94 22.13 -6.96
C VAL A 160 -1.81 23.11 -7.38
N GLY A 161 -0.61 23.01 -6.82
CA GLY A 161 0.48 23.97 -7.03
C GLY A 161 1.01 24.11 -8.46
N LYS A 162 0.65 23.18 -9.36
CA LYS A 162 1.07 23.23 -10.77
C LYS A 162 0.09 24.08 -11.60
N THR A 163 0.63 25.06 -12.30
CA THR A 163 -0.11 25.96 -13.20
C THR A 163 -0.25 25.40 -14.63
N ASP A 164 0.35 24.25 -14.92
CA ASP A 164 0.25 23.60 -16.22
C ASP A 164 -1.12 22.94 -16.42
N GLU A 165 -1.87 23.39 -17.41
CA GLU A 165 -3.21 22.89 -17.75
C GLU A 165 -3.25 21.38 -17.99
N LYS A 166 -2.18 20.80 -18.57
CA LYS A 166 -2.10 19.37 -18.83
C LYS A 166 -1.96 18.57 -17.52
N ALA A 167 -1.17 19.07 -16.57
CA ALA A 167 -1.02 18.45 -15.26
C ALA A 167 -2.34 18.53 -14.47
N ILE A 168 -3.02 19.68 -14.50
CA ILE A 168 -4.33 19.87 -13.87
C ILE A 168 -5.33 18.86 -14.42
N LYS A 169 -5.46 18.76 -15.75
CA LYS A 169 -6.39 17.81 -16.39
C LYS A 169 -6.08 16.36 -16.05
N LYS A 170 -4.79 15.98 -16.03
CA LYS A 170 -4.35 14.64 -15.66
C LYS A 170 -4.75 14.29 -14.22
N ARG A 171 -4.57 15.25 -13.30
CA ARG A 171 -4.96 15.11 -11.89
C ARG A 171 -6.48 14.97 -11.74
N GLU A 172 -7.27 15.82 -12.42
CA GLU A 172 -8.74 15.75 -12.39
C GLU A 172 -9.23 14.38 -12.87
N MET A 173 -8.68 13.88 -13.99
CA MET A 173 -8.99 12.54 -14.50
C MET A 173 -8.65 11.44 -13.48
N ALA A 174 -7.51 11.54 -12.80
CA ALA A 174 -7.13 10.58 -11.77
C ALA A 174 -8.07 10.65 -10.56
N LEU A 175 -8.41 11.87 -10.12
CA LEU A 175 -9.35 12.08 -9.02
C LEU A 175 -10.73 11.50 -9.31
N ASP A 176 -11.26 11.76 -10.50
CA ASP A 176 -12.56 11.23 -10.95
C ASP A 176 -12.53 9.71 -11.02
N PHE A 177 -11.44 9.14 -11.52
CA PHE A 177 -11.26 7.69 -11.55
C PHE A 177 -11.27 7.08 -10.14
N TYR A 178 -10.46 7.59 -9.22
CA TYR A 178 -10.40 7.04 -7.87
C TYR A 178 -11.73 7.22 -7.11
N ARG A 179 -12.43 8.33 -7.31
CA ARG A 179 -13.79 8.51 -6.76
C ARG A 179 -14.78 7.49 -7.32
N LYS A 180 -14.71 7.21 -8.61
CA LYS A 180 -15.58 6.22 -9.28
C LYS A 180 -15.41 4.81 -8.68
N ILE A 181 -14.19 4.42 -8.31
CA ILE A 181 -13.94 3.13 -7.66
C ILE A 181 -14.22 3.12 -6.14
N GLY A 182 -14.70 4.24 -5.58
CA GLY A 182 -15.14 4.37 -4.19
C GLY A 182 -14.16 5.01 -3.23
N ALA A 183 -13.03 5.56 -3.71
CA ALA A 183 -12.14 6.33 -2.86
C ALA A 183 -12.75 7.69 -2.50
N TYR A 184 -12.47 8.17 -1.30
CA TYR A 184 -12.88 9.50 -0.86
C TYR A 184 -11.67 10.34 -0.42
N MET A 185 -11.81 11.65 -0.55
CA MET A 185 -10.78 12.60 -0.12
C MET A 185 -10.67 12.59 1.40
N THR A 186 -9.46 12.50 1.90
CA THR A 186 -9.16 12.71 3.32
C THR A 186 -8.79 14.19 3.56
N ASP A 187 -8.55 14.54 4.80
CA ASP A 187 -8.02 15.84 5.20
C ASP A 187 -6.50 15.79 5.50
N ILE A 188 -5.84 14.74 5.03
CA ILE A 188 -4.39 14.57 5.09
C ILE A 188 -3.79 15.27 3.88
N LEU A 189 -2.95 16.28 4.12
CA LEU A 189 -2.33 17.11 3.10
C LEU A 189 -0.80 17.11 3.29
N PRO A 190 -0.11 16.02 2.97
CA PRO A 190 1.32 15.93 3.15
C PRO A 190 2.04 16.84 2.14
N VAL A 191 3.22 17.29 2.52
CA VAL A 191 4.13 17.99 1.62
C VAL A 191 5.40 17.15 1.51
N LEU A 192 5.64 16.66 0.32
CA LEU A 192 6.76 15.78 -0.01
C LEU A 192 7.64 16.49 -1.03
N SER A 193 8.94 16.67 -0.71
CA SER A 193 9.88 17.37 -1.59
C SER A 193 9.39 18.76 -2.05
N ASP A 194 8.79 19.53 -1.13
CA ASP A 194 8.19 20.85 -1.37
C ASP A 194 6.95 20.87 -2.27
N GLU A 195 6.39 19.69 -2.62
CA GLU A 195 5.13 19.53 -3.35
C GLU A 195 4.01 19.13 -2.40
N GLU A 196 2.84 19.79 -2.51
CA GLU A 196 1.64 19.42 -1.76
C GLU A 196 0.93 18.26 -2.42
N TYR A 197 0.43 17.30 -1.61
CA TYR A 197 -0.35 16.18 -2.07
C TYR A 197 -1.72 16.18 -1.43
N ASN A 198 -2.69 15.64 -2.15
CA ASN A 198 -3.98 15.27 -1.61
C ASN A 198 -3.99 13.76 -1.40
N VAL A 199 -4.49 13.33 -0.26
CA VAL A 199 -4.60 11.91 0.06
C VAL A 199 -6.05 11.48 -0.03
N LEU A 200 -6.30 10.45 -0.85
CA LEU A 200 -7.57 9.74 -0.88
C LEU A 200 -7.43 8.44 -0.09
N PHE A 201 -8.55 7.94 0.39
CA PHE A 201 -8.63 6.63 0.99
C PHE A 201 -9.68 5.79 0.26
N LEU A 202 -9.26 4.61 -0.23
CA LEU A 202 -10.13 3.60 -0.80
C LEU A 202 -10.42 2.56 0.27
N PRO A 203 -11.63 2.55 0.88
CA PRO A 203 -11.96 1.57 1.91
C PRO A 203 -12.08 0.18 1.28
N VAL A 204 -11.54 -0.82 1.98
CA VAL A 204 -11.66 -2.23 1.62
C VAL A 204 -12.57 -2.92 2.64
N ASN A 205 -12.20 -2.92 3.90
CA ASN A 205 -12.91 -3.64 4.96
C ASN A 205 -13.66 -2.71 5.93
N ALA A 206 -13.16 -1.51 6.16
CA ALA A 206 -13.76 -0.57 7.09
C ALA A 206 -13.59 0.88 6.64
N ARG A 207 -14.36 1.78 7.29
CA ARG A 207 -14.14 3.23 7.18
C ARG A 207 -13.59 3.74 8.51
N PRO A 208 -12.27 3.89 8.62
CA PRO A 208 -11.63 4.39 9.83
C PRO A 208 -12.07 5.83 10.15
N SER A 209 -11.98 6.20 11.42
CA SER A 209 -12.13 7.59 11.85
C SER A 209 -10.99 8.46 11.29
N ARG A 210 -11.18 9.78 11.33
CA ARG A 210 -10.16 10.74 10.87
C ARG A 210 -8.83 10.60 11.62
N SER A 211 -8.86 10.39 12.92
CA SER A 211 -7.67 10.21 13.73
C SER A 211 -6.92 8.91 13.41
N GLU A 212 -7.67 7.83 13.20
CA GLU A 212 -7.09 6.54 12.77
C GLU A 212 -6.43 6.67 11.41
N LEU A 213 -7.09 7.29 10.40
CA LEU A 213 -6.50 7.51 9.08
C LEU A 213 -5.15 8.24 9.15
N LYS A 214 -5.07 9.31 9.99
CA LYS A 214 -3.81 10.03 10.17
C LYS A 214 -2.73 9.17 10.80
N ALA A 215 -3.07 8.41 11.83
CA ALA A 215 -2.13 7.53 12.52
C ALA A 215 -1.58 6.44 11.59
N GLU A 216 -2.46 5.79 10.82
CA GLU A 216 -2.10 4.75 9.86
C GLU A 216 -1.24 5.30 8.71
N PHE A 217 -1.62 6.44 8.14
CA PHE A 217 -0.83 7.10 7.10
C PHE A 217 0.59 7.42 7.56
N LEU A 218 0.74 7.98 8.76
CA LEU A 218 2.04 8.25 9.36
C LEU A 218 2.82 6.95 9.65
N GLY A 219 2.13 5.89 10.03
CA GLY A 219 2.71 4.55 10.22
C GLY A 219 3.45 4.09 8.96
N ILE A 220 2.79 4.14 7.79
CA ILE A 220 3.41 3.77 6.51
C ILE A 220 4.67 4.60 6.25
N TYR A 221 4.61 5.93 6.44
CA TYR A 221 5.77 6.80 6.20
C TYR A 221 6.95 6.50 7.13
N LYS A 222 6.72 6.13 8.39
CA LYS A 222 7.78 5.68 9.29
C LYS A 222 8.52 4.45 8.75
N GLU A 223 7.82 3.56 8.06
CA GLU A 223 8.41 2.37 7.44
C GLU A 223 9.20 2.71 6.16
N ILE A 224 8.69 3.63 5.34
CA ILE A 224 9.33 4.01 4.08
C ILE A 224 10.58 4.88 4.31
N LEU A 225 10.52 5.83 5.23
CA LEU A 225 11.55 6.84 5.48
C LEU A 225 12.98 6.29 5.64
N PRO A 226 13.22 5.12 6.29
CA PRO A 226 14.55 4.54 6.35
C PRO A 226 15.17 4.23 4.98
N SER A 227 14.36 4.07 3.95
CA SER A 227 14.81 3.78 2.58
C SER A 227 15.26 5.02 1.81
N PHE A 228 14.94 6.23 2.28
CA PHE A 228 15.29 7.50 1.61
C PHE A 228 16.62 8.07 2.09
N LYS A 229 17.42 8.62 1.14
CA LYS A 229 18.71 9.25 1.46
C LYS A 229 18.56 10.56 2.23
N ASP A 230 17.53 11.36 1.96
CA ASP A 230 17.30 12.70 2.51
C ASP A 230 16.11 12.75 3.48
N LYS A 231 16.13 11.90 4.51
CA LYS A 231 15.07 11.72 5.50
C LYS A 231 14.51 13.01 6.10
N LYS A 232 15.39 13.99 6.37
CA LYS A 232 15.00 15.24 7.05
C LYS A 232 14.01 16.09 6.25
N LYS A 233 14.08 16.06 4.92
CA LYS A 233 13.22 16.85 4.04
C LYS A 233 11.77 16.33 4.03
N TYR A 234 11.60 15.02 4.22
CA TYR A 234 10.28 14.39 4.29
C TYR A 234 9.65 14.46 5.67
N ILE A 235 10.45 14.34 6.73
CA ILE A 235 9.96 14.23 8.10
C ILE A 235 9.37 15.55 8.62
N THR A 236 9.92 16.70 8.23
CA THR A 236 9.63 17.96 8.91
C THR A 236 8.17 18.38 8.75
N ARG A 237 7.51 18.13 7.62
CA ARG A 237 6.13 18.57 7.40
C ARG A 237 5.05 17.56 7.72
N LEU A 238 5.36 16.26 7.72
CA LEU A 238 4.45 15.24 8.24
C LEU A 238 4.32 15.29 9.78
N THR A 239 5.38 15.73 10.47
CA THR A 239 5.38 15.86 11.94
C THR A 239 4.79 17.17 12.44
N GLU A 240 4.93 18.28 11.72
CA GLU A 240 4.35 19.58 12.11
C GLU A 240 2.82 19.56 12.15
N GLU A 241 2.16 18.80 11.27
CA GLU A 241 0.69 18.64 11.29
C GLU A 241 0.21 17.71 12.42
N VAL A 242 1.06 16.85 12.95
CA VAL A 242 0.72 15.95 14.07
C VAL A 242 0.90 16.64 15.40
N ASP A 243 1.93 17.48 15.55
CA ASP A 243 2.20 18.25 16.77
C ASP A 243 1.17 19.38 17.01
N GLY A 244 0.47 19.83 15.97
CA GLY A 244 -0.64 20.79 16.07
C GLY A 244 -1.98 20.17 16.52
N LEU A 245 -2.02 18.90 16.89
CA LEU A 245 -3.19 18.16 17.36
C LEU A 245 -3.10 17.73 18.84
N VAL A 246 -2.18 18.32 19.60
CA VAL A 246 -2.11 18.17 21.07
C VAL A 246 -2.85 19.32 21.75
#